data_f2b53a8a87c704a2af366194a3838781
#
_entry.id   f2b53a8a87c704a2af366194a3838781
#
_cell.length_a   1.000
_cell.length_b   1.000
_cell.length_c   1.000
_cell.angle_alpha   90.00
_cell.angle_beta   90.00
_cell.angle_gamma   90.00
#
_symmetry.space_group_name_H-M   'P 1'
#
loop_
_entity.id
_entity.type
_entity.pdbx_description
1 polymer ?
#
loop_
_entity_poly.entity_id
_entity_poly.type
_entity_poly.pdbx_seq_one_letter_code
_entity_poly.pdbx_strand_id
1 'polypeptide(L)'
;MTVSELCEKLSLKAVCGDVSREWNTVYAGDLLSRAMSHVKMDNLWITIMSNTNVIAVASLTEAAAVILAEGVELLPDALEAAQDNEITVLSSDKTVYELCVMIAGLK
;
A
#
# COMPACT_ATOMS: atom_id res chain seq x y z
N MET A 1 14.66 -4.35 -3.40
CA MET A 1 14.46 -3.31 -2.37
C MET A 1 13.32 -3.72 -1.46
N THR A 2 13.52 -3.58 -0.17
CA THR A 2 12.49 -3.87 0.83
C THR A 2 11.50 -2.71 0.96
N VAL A 3 10.34 -3.00 1.55
CA VAL A 3 9.36 -1.96 1.90
C VAL A 3 9.98 -0.95 2.87
N SER A 4 10.81 -1.42 3.81
CA SER A 4 11.51 -0.55 4.76
C SER A 4 12.42 0.46 4.05
N GLU A 5 13.18 0.01 3.06
CA GLU A 5 14.05 0.90 2.28
C GLU A 5 13.23 1.92 1.49
N LEU A 6 12.08 1.50 0.95
CA LEU A 6 11.17 2.41 0.27
C LEU A 6 10.66 3.49 1.22
N CYS A 7 10.28 3.10 2.45
CA CYS A 7 9.79 4.06 3.45
C CYS A 7 10.85 5.12 3.75
N GLU A 8 12.11 4.73 3.86
CA GLU A 8 13.20 5.68 4.11
C GLU A 8 13.37 6.64 2.94
N LYS A 9 13.37 6.13 1.72
CA LYS A 9 13.62 6.93 0.52
C LYS A 9 12.48 7.91 0.21
N LEU A 10 11.24 7.53 0.47
CA LEU A 10 10.07 8.35 0.17
C LEU A 10 9.46 9.01 1.42
N SER A 11 10.05 8.82 2.58
CA SER A 11 9.51 9.33 3.86
C SER A 11 8.08 8.86 4.12
N LEU A 12 7.81 7.59 3.82
CA LEU A 12 6.50 7.01 4.08
C LEU A 12 6.39 6.62 5.56
N LYS A 13 5.20 6.77 6.11
CA LYS A 13 4.91 6.36 7.48
C LYS A 13 4.40 4.92 7.46
N ALA A 14 5.02 4.04 8.22
CA ALA A 14 4.53 2.68 8.41
C ALA A 14 3.40 2.71 9.44
N VAL A 15 2.18 2.42 8.98
CA VAL A 15 0.99 2.41 9.84
C VAL A 15 0.91 1.08 10.58
N CYS A 16 1.11 -0.03 9.90
CA CYS A 16 1.13 -1.36 10.49
C CYS A 16 1.78 -2.36 9.53
N GLY A 17 2.07 -3.54 10.04
CA GLY A 17 2.54 -4.67 9.25
C GLY A 17 4.06 -4.77 9.13
N ASP A 18 4.51 -5.81 8.46
CA ASP A 18 5.91 -6.12 8.28
C ASP A 18 6.49 -5.34 7.09
N VAL A 19 7.54 -4.58 7.32
CA VAL A 19 8.21 -3.78 6.28
C VAL A 19 9.50 -4.42 5.76
N SER A 20 9.83 -5.62 6.20
CA SER A 20 11.04 -6.32 5.76
C SER A 20 10.87 -7.02 4.41
N ARG A 21 9.63 -7.10 3.91
CA ARG A 21 9.28 -7.78 2.68
C ARG A 21 9.80 -7.02 1.45
N GLU A 22 10.26 -7.76 0.45
CA GLU A 22 10.62 -7.19 -0.85
C GLU A 22 9.37 -6.82 -1.64
N TRP A 23 9.47 -5.77 -2.46
CA TRP A 23 8.41 -5.41 -3.40
C TRP A 23 8.95 -5.42 -4.83
N ASN A 24 8.09 -5.61 -5.81
CA ASN A 24 8.53 -5.73 -7.21
C ASN A 24 8.03 -4.59 -8.11
N THR A 25 6.75 -4.28 -8.12
CA THR A 25 6.20 -3.19 -8.93
C THR A 25 5.00 -2.56 -8.26
N VAL A 26 4.35 -1.62 -8.94
CA VAL A 26 3.29 -0.78 -8.38
C VAL A 26 2.02 -0.91 -9.21
N TYR A 27 0.89 -1.00 -8.53
CA TYR A 27 -0.42 -0.76 -9.11
C TYR A 27 -1.03 0.44 -8.39
N ALA A 28 -1.55 1.40 -9.12
CA ALA A 28 -2.23 2.57 -8.55
C ALA A 28 -3.66 2.61 -9.07
N GLY A 29 -4.63 2.63 -8.17
CA GLY A 29 -6.03 2.68 -8.56
C GLY A 29 -6.96 2.47 -7.38
N ASP A 30 -8.21 2.93 -7.56
CA ASP A 30 -9.21 3.00 -6.51
C ASP A 30 -10.45 2.18 -6.80
N LEU A 31 -10.47 1.43 -7.89
CA LEU A 31 -11.59 0.54 -8.21
C LEU A 31 -11.24 -0.86 -7.73
N LEU A 32 -11.95 -1.34 -6.71
CA LEU A 32 -11.65 -2.63 -6.06
C LEU A 32 -11.63 -3.81 -7.02
N SER A 33 -12.59 -3.86 -7.96
CA SER A 33 -12.67 -4.96 -8.91
C SER A 33 -11.44 -5.01 -9.84
N ARG A 34 -10.90 -3.86 -10.19
CA ARG A 34 -9.68 -3.79 -11.02
C ARG A 34 -8.45 -4.15 -10.18
N ALA A 35 -8.36 -3.63 -8.96
CA ALA A 35 -7.26 -3.95 -8.06
C ALA A 35 -7.20 -5.45 -7.80
N MET A 36 -8.35 -6.08 -7.56
CA MET A 36 -8.43 -7.52 -7.30
C MET A 36 -7.83 -8.35 -8.43
N SER A 37 -7.97 -7.91 -9.68
CA SER A 37 -7.45 -8.63 -10.85
C SER A 37 -6.05 -8.18 -11.29
N HIS A 38 -5.62 -6.99 -10.92
CA HIS A 38 -4.35 -6.40 -11.39
C HIS A 38 -3.24 -6.34 -10.36
N VAL A 39 -3.56 -6.21 -9.07
CA VAL A 39 -2.55 -6.30 -8.02
C VAL A 39 -2.09 -7.75 -7.93
N LYS A 40 -0.80 -7.95 -7.93
CA LYS A 40 -0.19 -9.28 -7.87
C LYS A 40 0.69 -9.40 -6.63
N MET A 41 1.15 -10.63 -6.36
CA MET A 41 2.03 -10.89 -5.23
C MET A 41 3.21 -9.92 -5.23
N ASP A 42 3.52 -9.39 -4.07
CA ASP A 42 4.63 -8.45 -3.82
C ASP A 42 4.49 -7.09 -4.50
N ASN A 43 3.32 -6.77 -5.06
CA ASN A 43 3.07 -5.42 -5.56
C ASN A 43 2.90 -4.42 -4.41
N LEU A 44 3.26 -3.17 -4.67
CA LEU A 44 2.80 -2.04 -3.88
C LEU A 44 1.47 -1.58 -4.51
N TRP A 45 0.47 -1.38 -3.68
CA TRP A 45 -0.83 -0.88 -4.16
C TRP A 45 -1.06 0.51 -3.59
N ILE A 46 -1.06 1.53 -4.46
CA ILE A 46 -1.31 2.92 -4.09
C ILE A 46 -2.78 3.23 -4.30
N THR A 47 -3.44 3.70 -3.26
CA THR A 47 -4.86 4.01 -3.29
C THR A 47 -5.21 5.11 -2.29
N ILE A 48 -6.41 5.67 -2.42
CA ILE A 48 -6.98 6.59 -1.43
C ILE A 48 -8.17 5.98 -0.70
N MET A 49 -8.50 4.74 -0.99
CA MET A 49 -9.57 4.03 -0.27
C MET A 49 -9.07 3.56 1.09
N SER A 50 -9.93 3.66 2.10
CA SER A 50 -9.53 3.46 3.50
C SER A 50 -10.41 2.48 4.27
N ASN A 51 -11.28 1.75 3.59
CA ASN A 51 -12.24 0.84 4.22
C ASN A 51 -11.71 -0.61 4.29
N THR A 52 -12.47 -1.48 4.95
CA THR A 52 -12.08 -2.89 5.13
C THR A 52 -11.93 -3.65 3.82
N ASN A 53 -12.62 -3.24 2.75
CA ASN A 53 -12.52 -3.90 1.46
C ASN A 53 -11.11 -3.82 0.87
N VAL A 54 -10.40 -2.72 1.12
CA VAL A 54 -9.01 -2.56 0.70
C VAL A 54 -8.14 -3.64 1.36
N ILE A 55 -8.36 -3.86 2.65
CA ILE A 55 -7.58 -4.85 3.40
C ILE A 55 -7.88 -6.26 2.88
N ALA A 56 -9.14 -6.56 2.60
CA ALA A 56 -9.52 -7.86 2.05
C ALA A 56 -8.85 -8.11 0.69
N VAL A 57 -8.83 -7.12 -0.18
CA VAL A 57 -8.19 -7.25 -1.51
C VAL A 57 -6.67 -7.38 -1.36
N ALA A 58 -6.06 -6.60 -0.46
CA ALA A 58 -4.62 -6.69 -0.22
C ALA A 58 -4.21 -8.08 0.28
N SER A 59 -5.03 -8.66 1.16
CA SER A 59 -4.81 -10.01 1.66
C SER A 59 -4.93 -11.05 0.53
N LEU A 60 -5.98 -10.96 -0.25
CA LEU A 60 -6.25 -11.90 -1.33
C LEU A 60 -5.18 -11.88 -2.42
N THR A 61 -4.66 -10.70 -2.75
CA THR A 61 -3.66 -10.51 -3.81
C THR A 61 -2.22 -10.70 -3.32
N GLU A 62 -2.02 -10.82 -2.02
CA GLU A 62 -0.70 -10.92 -1.41
C GLU A 62 0.20 -9.72 -1.72
N ALA A 63 -0.38 -8.52 -1.74
CA ALA A 63 0.35 -7.28 -1.94
C ALA A 63 1.44 -7.11 -0.87
N ALA A 64 2.58 -6.55 -1.26
CA ALA A 64 3.66 -6.27 -0.31
C ALA A 64 3.26 -5.19 0.68
N ALA A 65 2.54 -4.18 0.21
CA ALA A 65 2.01 -3.11 1.05
C ALA A 65 0.93 -2.34 0.31
N VAL A 66 0.02 -1.75 1.10
CA VAL A 66 -0.92 -0.74 0.62
C VAL A 66 -0.34 0.62 1.00
N ILE A 67 -0.27 1.54 0.06
CA ILE A 67 0.19 2.92 0.31
C ILE A 67 -1.01 3.85 0.18
N LEU A 68 -1.40 4.45 1.29
CA LEU A 68 -2.49 5.44 1.30
C LEU A 68 -1.91 6.81 0.95
N ALA A 69 -2.38 7.37 -0.16
CA ALA A 69 -1.93 8.67 -0.65
C ALA A 69 -2.79 9.81 -0.08
N GLU A 70 -2.34 11.04 -0.29
CA GLU A 70 -3.08 12.27 0.00
C GLU A 70 -3.49 12.44 1.47
N GLY A 71 -2.72 11.88 2.39
CA GLY A 71 -3.00 12.01 3.81
C GLY A 71 -4.20 11.20 4.30
N VAL A 72 -4.71 10.30 3.48
CA VAL A 72 -5.85 9.44 3.86
C VAL A 72 -5.42 8.48 4.96
N GLU A 73 -6.28 8.30 5.96
CA GLU A 73 -6.05 7.38 7.06
C GLU A 73 -7.06 6.24 7.00
N LEU A 74 -6.63 5.05 7.42
CA LEU A 74 -7.55 3.92 7.53
C LEU A 74 -8.66 4.22 8.54
N LEU A 75 -9.88 3.81 8.20
CA LEU A 75 -10.96 3.80 9.17
C LEU A 75 -10.60 2.83 10.29
N PRO A 76 -11.12 3.05 11.54
CA PRO A 76 -10.73 2.21 12.69
C PRO A 76 -10.92 0.71 12.48
N ASP A 77 -12.01 0.29 11.86
CA ASP A 77 -12.27 -1.12 11.58
C ASP A 77 -11.32 -1.69 10.53
N ALA A 78 -10.91 -0.86 9.56
CA ALA A 78 -9.94 -1.26 8.56
C ALA A 78 -8.54 -1.42 9.17
N LEU A 79 -8.17 -0.54 10.10
CA LEU A 79 -6.89 -0.66 10.81
C LEU A 79 -6.85 -1.95 11.62
N GLU A 80 -7.92 -2.26 12.33
CA GLU A 80 -8.02 -3.49 13.10
C GLU A 80 -7.89 -4.72 12.18
N ALA A 81 -8.62 -4.72 11.06
CA ALA A 81 -8.53 -5.81 10.08
C ALA A 81 -7.12 -5.96 9.50
N ALA A 82 -6.44 -4.86 9.23
CA ALA A 82 -5.07 -4.89 8.71
C ALA A 82 -4.11 -5.51 9.73
N GLN A 83 -4.24 -5.14 11.00
CA GLN A 83 -3.41 -5.71 12.07
C GLN A 83 -3.69 -7.21 12.25
N ASP A 84 -4.96 -7.60 12.27
CA ASP A 84 -5.37 -8.99 12.46
C ASP A 84 -4.92 -9.90 11.32
N ASN A 85 -4.87 -9.37 10.10
CA ASN A 85 -4.49 -10.13 8.91
C ASN A 85 -3.04 -9.89 8.48
N GLU A 86 -2.28 -9.17 9.30
CA GLU A 86 -0.86 -8.89 9.05
C GLU A 86 -0.62 -8.21 7.70
N ILE A 87 -1.49 -7.28 7.34
CA ILE A 87 -1.36 -6.49 6.10
C ILE A 87 -0.50 -5.26 6.39
N THR A 88 0.50 -5.03 5.56
CA THR A 88 1.35 -3.85 5.67
C THR A 88 0.66 -2.65 5.02
N VAL A 89 0.52 -1.57 5.79
CA VAL A 89 -0.08 -0.33 5.32
C VAL A 89 0.87 0.83 5.60
N LEU A 90 1.11 1.62 4.57
CA LEU A 90 1.96 2.81 4.64
C LEU A 90 1.10 4.03 4.31
N SER A 91 1.51 5.20 4.75
CA SER A 91 0.80 6.44 4.44
C SER A 91 1.74 7.55 4.01
N SER A 92 1.21 8.49 3.21
CA SER A 92 1.94 9.65 2.73
C SER A 92 0.96 10.78 2.46
N ASP A 93 1.44 12.02 2.63
CA ASP A 93 0.66 13.21 2.24
C ASP A 93 0.77 13.49 0.74
N LYS A 94 1.67 12.82 0.03
CA LYS A 94 1.88 13.02 -1.40
C LYS A 94 0.72 12.45 -2.20
N THR A 95 0.52 13.03 -3.40
CA THR A 95 -0.52 12.54 -4.31
C THR A 95 -0.10 11.21 -4.93
N VAL A 96 -1.08 10.51 -5.51
CA VAL A 96 -0.82 9.26 -6.23
C VAL A 96 0.22 9.50 -7.34
N TYR A 97 0.08 10.60 -8.07
CA TYR A 97 1.02 10.95 -9.15
C TYR A 97 2.44 11.11 -8.60
N GLU A 98 2.61 11.91 -7.54
CA GLU A 98 3.92 12.14 -6.94
C GLU A 98 4.58 10.84 -6.47
N LEU A 99 3.82 9.99 -5.81
CA LEU A 99 4.31 8.69 -5.34
C LEU A 99 4.76 7.81 -6.52
N CYS A 100 3.96 7.75 -7.57
CA CYS A 100 4.31 6.96 -8.76
C CYS A 100 5.60 7.45 -9.41
N VAL A 101 5.75 8.77 -9.54
CA VAL A 101 6.96 9.37 -10.13
C VAL A 101 8.18 9.07 -9.27
N MET A 102 8.06 9.23 -7.96
CA MET A 102 9.17 8.98 -7.04
C MET A 102 9.60 7.52 -7.05
N ILE A 103 8.65 6.60 -7.05
CA ILE A 103 8.95 5.16 -7.07
C ILE A 103 9.56 4.78 -8.42
N ALA A 104 9.04 5.31 -9.53
CA ALA A 104 9.61 5.06 -10.85
C ALA A 104 11.07 5.51 -10.94
N GLY A 105 11.41 6.60 -10.24
CA GLY A 105 12.78 7.12 -10.20
C GLY A 105 13.77 6.24 -9.45
N LEU A 106 13.29 5.26 -8.69
CA LEU A 106 14.16 4.33 -7.96
C LEU A 106 14.60 3.12 -8.79
N LYS A 107 14.03 2.95 -9.96
CA LYS A 107 14.30 1.78 -10.81
C LYS A 107 15.29 2.05 -11.92
#